data_d666c752a020f2ec3c7d5c90de0e134c
#
_entry.id   d666c752a020f2ec3c7d5c90de0e134c
#
_cell.length_a   1.000
_cell.length_b   1.000
_cell.length_c   1.000
_cell.angle_alpha   90.00
_cell.angle_beta   90.00
_cell.angle_gamma   90.00
#
_symmetry.space_group_name_H-M   'P 1'
#
loop_
_entity.id
_entity.type
_entity.pdbx_description
1 polymer ?
#
loop_
_entity_poly.entity_id
_entity_poly.type
_entity_poly.pdbx_seq_one_letter_code
_entity_poly.pdbx_strand_id
1 'polypeptide(L)'
;MKRFLFFVVCALMLAGCATQNVDKEKDNQSTTSKKVYDSNNQKEQAISTSTGNMFEIKNGVLVRYKGGYNKALKIVLPQKVKEIASKAFILTKDEKKHVGELKVSSIEIGKDVKLHKNAFYGAGPLKVTLLDGRINVEKHSFSEMGKYGCESEIFMCESIKTIEEYAFYEENGTKKVYLNNNLERIEKSGLYGAAYSDLPDSIKYLGSNSLGYASKQITKLPENLEYIGEHCLTLYGGKIKVSSHVKKMAVNAIVWECTNSDVQGYEVDKNNLYYKSDSNGWLYSKDGKKLFYAYRLPSENNVVIPKGVEKVYKKGVYMYGDDFAPGEKSKIINS
;
A
#
# COMPACT_ATOMS: atom_id res chain seq x y z
N MET A 1 -8.14 -28.29 7.58
CA MET A 1 -7.52 -28.72 6.32
C MET A 1 -8.02 -27.89 5.11
N LYS A 2 -7.89 -26.54 5.11
CA LYS A 2 -8.25 -25.66 3.97
C LYS A 2 -7.38 -24.39 3.89
N ARG A 3 -6.14 -24.44 4.44
CA ARG A 3 -5.21 -23.28 4.42
C ARG A 3 -3.91 -23.51 3.64
N PHE A 4 -3.78 -24.63 2.92
CA PHE A 4 -2.50 -25.05 2.28
C PHE A 4 -2.41 -24.79 0.77
N LEU A 5 -3.40 -24.14 0.12
CA LEU A 5 -3.41 -24.03 -1.34
C LEU A 5 -3.02 -22.65 -1.89
N PHE A 6 -2.66 -21.68 -1.04
CA PHE A 6 -2.35 -20.31 -1.48
C PHE A 6 -0.86 -20.02 -1.71
N PHE A 7 0.05 -20.93 -1.30
CA PHE A 7 1.50 -20.68 -1.36
C PHE A 7 2.19 -21.04 -2.69
N VAL A 8 1.52 -21.70 -3.61
CA VAL A 8 2.18 -22.25 -4.83
C VAL A 8 2.12 -21.28 -6.04
N VAL A 9 1.26 -20.28 -6.05
CA VAL A 9 1.05 -19.41 -7.22
C VAL A 9 2.02 -18.20 -7.27
N CYS A 10 2.60 -17.76 -6.15
CA CYS A 10 3.55 -16.65 -6.14
C CYS A 10 4.99 -16.99 -6.57
N ALA A 11 5.36 -18.27 -6.63
CA ALA A 11 6.74 -18.69 -6.94
C ALA A 11 7.08 -18.79 -8.42
N LEU A 12 6.13 -18.61 -9.33
CA LEU A 12 6.33 -18.84 -10.78
C LEU A 12 6.48 -17.57 -11.64
N MET A 13 6.51 -16.36 -11.05
CA MET A 13 6.69 -15.12 -11.83
C MET A 13 8.06 -14.44 -11.68
N LEU A 14 9.09 -15.11 -11.14
CA LEU A 14 10.43 -14.54 -10.95
C LEU A 14 11.51 -15.13 -11.88
N ALA A 15 11.14 -15.82 -12.94
CA ALA A 15 12.09 -16.31 -13.94
C ALA A 15 11.95 -15.54 -15.26
N GLY A 16 12.62 -14.40 -15.40
CA GLY A 16 12.70 -13.71 -16.69
C GLY A 16 13.22 -12.28 -16.62
N CYS A 17 14.46 -12.07 -16.19
CA CYS A 17 15.24 -10.91 -16.62
C CYS A 17 16.71 -11.27 -16.69
N ALA A 18 17.17 -11.53 -17.92
CA ALA A 18 18.58 -11.69 -18.25
C ALA A 18 19.23 -10.31 -18.42
N THR A 19 20.39 -10.21 -17.87
CA THR A 19 21.54 -9.30 -18.05
C THR A 19 21.57 -8.44 -19.32
N GLN A 20 21.80 -7.14 -19.15
CA GLN A 20 22.61 -6.35 -20.07
C GLN A 20 23.50 -5.33 -19.33
N ASN A 21 24.67 -5.13 -19.89
CA ASN A 21 25.88 -4.53 -19.35
C ASN A 21 25.80 -3.03 -19.04
N VAL A 22 26.64 -2.69 -18.06
CA VAL A 22 27.02 -1.35 -17.61
C VAL A 22 28.02 -0.73 -18.61
N ASP A 23 27.76 0.51 -19.00
CA ASP A 23 28.82 1.46 -19.36
C ASP A 23 28.72 2.72 -18.52
N LYS A 24 29.91 3.11 -18.00
CA LYS A 24 30.12 4.25 -17.12
C LYS A 24 30.24 5.52 -17.95
N GLU A 25 29.56 6.58 -17.57
CA GLU A 25 30.12 7.92 -17.72
C GLU A 25 29.66 8.86 -16.59
N LYS A 26 30.58 9.75 -16.25
CA LYS A 26 30.57 10.66 -15.11
C LYS A 26 29.90 11.99 -15.46
N ASP A 27 29.53 12.65 -14.41
CA ASP A 27 29.58 14.07 -14.07
C ASP A 27 28.28 14.91 -14.08
N ASN A 28 28.06 15.38 -12.88
CA ASN A 28 27.72 16.76 -12.45
C ASN A 28 26.40 17.44 -12.83
N GLN A 29 25.84 17.89 -11.78
CA GLN A 29 25.07 19.12 -11.50
C GLN A 29 23.60 18.98 -11.15
N SER A 30 23.40 19.29 -9.89
CA SER A 30 22.19 19.79 -9.26
C SER A 30 21.36 20.71 -10.17
N THR A 31 20.12 20.30 -10.44
CA THR A 31 19.03 21.26 -10.71
C THR A 31 17.70 20.63 -10.33
N THR A 32 17.06 21.24 -9.37
CA THR A 32 15.65 21.07 -9.00
C THR A 32 14.78 21.29 -10.24
N SER A 33 14.26 20.23 -10.81
CA SER A 33 13.23 20.35 -11.85
C SER A 33 11.89 19.87 -11.30
N LYS A 34 10.97 20.83 -11.05
CA LYS A 34 9.54 20.61 -11.00
C LYS A 34 9.12 19.91 -12.29
N LYS A 35 8.81 18.62 -12.23
CA LYS A 35 8.12 17.95 -13.33
C LYS A 35 6.66 18.39 -13.31
N VAL A 36 6.36 19.40 -14.10
CA VAL A 36 5.01 19.65 -14.61
C VAL A 36 4.69 18.47 -15.52
N TYR A 37 3.60 17.77 -15.26
CA TYR A 37 3.09 16.75 -16.17
C TYR A 37 2.59 17.45 -17.44
N ASP A 38 3.40 17.38 -18.48
CA ASP A 38 3.05 17.88 -19.80
C ASP A 38 2.11 16.87 -20.48
N SER A 39 0.87 17.28 -20.72
CA SER A 39 -0.21 16.47 -21.27
C SER A 39 -0.26 16.50 -22.81
N ASN A 40 0.86 16.46 -23.49
CA ASN A 40 0.87 16.47 -24.95
C ASN A 40 1.82 15.42 -25.53
N ASN A 41 1.29 14.24 -25.85
CA ASN A 41 1.50 13.46 -27.07
C ASN A 41 0.94 12.03 -26.96
N GLN A 42 -0.38 11.89 -27.02
CA GLN A 42 -1.00 10.67 -27.55
C GLN A 42 -2.16 11.13 -28.44
N LYS A 43 -2.20 10.64 -29.68
CA LYS A 43 -3.34 10.83 -30.59
C LYS A 43 -4.61 10.47 -29.83
N GLU A 44 -5.42 11.48 -29.50
CA GLU A 44 -6.76 11.30 -28.94
C GLU A 44 -7.61 10.52 -29.95
N GLN A 45 -7.75 9.23 -29.75
CA GLN A 45 -8.90 8.53 -30.29
C GLN A 45 -10.11 9.15 -29.58
N ALA A 46 -11.07 9.68 -30.34
CA ALA A 46 -12.27 10.30 -29.82
C ALA A 46 -12.99 9.34 -28.86
N ILE A 47 -12.78 9.53 -27.56
CA ILE A 47 -13.43 8.73 -26.51
C ILE A 47 -14.88 9.18 -26.46
N SER A 48 -15.82 8.29 -26.78
CA SER A 48 -17.25 8.62 -26.70
C SER A 48 -17.65 8.89 -25.25
N THR A 49 -18.50 9.92 -25.04
CA THR A 49 -19.00 10.31 -23.72
C THR A 49 -20.24 9.49 -23.37
N SER A 50 -20.37 9.04 -22.12
CA SER A 50 -21.55 8.36 -21.64
C SER A 50 -22.78 9.29 -21.57
N THR A 51 -23.95 8.84 -22.03
CA THR A 51 -25.21 9.59 -22.04
C THR A 51 -26.19 9.09 -20.97
N GLY A 52 -27.25 9.85 -20.68
CA GLY A 52 -28.14 9.69 -19.52
C GLY A 52 -28.75 8.30 -19.28
N ASN A 53 -28.93 7.47 -20.31
CA ASN A 53 -29.53 6.12 -20.18
C ASN A 53 -28.55 5.08 -19.56
N MET A 54 -27.27 5.42 -19.39
CA MET A 54 -26.26 4.53 -18.83
C MET A 54 -26.26 4.52 -17.30
N PHE A 55 -27.11 5.31 -16.64
CA PHE A 55 -27.12 5.45 -15.19
C PHE A 55 -28.50 5.16 -14.60
N GLU A 56 -28.55 4.26 -13.62
CA GLU A 56 -29.70 4.11 -12.76
C GLU A 56 -29.50 4.98 -11.52
N ILE A 57 -30.31 6.05 -11.39
CA ILE A 57 -30.18 7.02 -10.31
C ILE A 57 -31.52 7.08 -9.56
N LYS A 58 -31.46 6.94 -8.23
CA LYS A 58 -32.62 7.06 -7.33
C LYS A 58 -32.32 8.12 -6.26
N ASN A 59 -33.11 9.16 -6.18
CA ASN A 59 -32.96 10.25 -5.18
C ASN A 59 -31.53 10.81 -5.07
N GLY A 60 -30.87 11.07 -6.22
CA GLY A 60 -29.50 11.57 -6.25
C GLY A 60 -28.41 10.51 -6.02
N VAL A 61 -28.77 9.25 -5.77
CA VAL A 61 -27.84 8.14 -5.58
C VAL A 61 -27.67 7.38 -6.88
N LEU A 62 -26.44 7.26 -7.39
CA LEU A 62 -26.11 6.33 -8.48
C LEU A 62 -26.17 4.90 -7.94
N VAL A 63 -27.21 4.17 -8.32
CA VAL A 63 -27.41 2.77 -7.91
C VAL A 63 -26.66 1.81 -8.84
N ARG A 64 -26.63 2.11 -10.15
CA ARG A 64 -26.00 1.25 -11.14
C ARG A 64 -25.50 2.03 -12.36
N TYR A 65 -24.26 1.77 -12.77
CA TYR A 65 -23.75 2.09 -14.09
C TYR A 65 -24.06 0.94 -15.06
N LYS A 66 -24.71 1.26 -16.18
CA LYS A 66 -25.20 0.30 -17.20
C LYS A 66 -24.46 0.43 -18.54
N GLY A 67 -23.48 1.35 -18.63
CA GLY A 67 -22.77 1.62 -19.88
C GLY A 67 -21.83 0.51 -20.33
N GLY A 68 -21.47 -0.40 -19.40
CA GLY A 68 -20.57 -1.51 -19.69
C GLY A 68 -19.12 -1.07 -19.96
N TYR A 69 -18.28 -2.05 -20.30
CA TYR A 69 -16.83 -1.85 -20.50
C TYR A 69 -16.32 -2.41 -21.84
N ASN A 70 -17.22 -2.71 -22.80
CA ASN A 70 -16.87 -3.21 -24.11
C ASN A 70 -16.22 -2.12 -25.01
N LYS A 71 -16.36 -0.86 -24.62
CA LYS A 71 -15.76 0.31 -25.27
C LYS A 71 -15.12 1.20 -24.23
N ALA A 72 -14.01 1.86 -24.58
CA ALA A 72 -13.44 2.92 -23.75
C ALA A 72 -14.37 4.12 -23.72
N LEU A 73 -14.80 4.56 -22.54
CA LEU A 73 -15.72 5.70 -22.36
C LEU A 73 -15.14 6.71 -21.38
N LYS A 74 -15.36 8.01 -21.63
CA LYS A 74 -15.31 9.01 -20.58
C LYS A 74 -16.69 9.01 -19.88
N ILE A 75 -16.73 8.46 -18.65
CA ILE A 75 -17.95 8.36 -17.84
C ILE A 75 -18.16 9.72 -17.17
N VAL A 76 -19.18 10.46 -17.61
CA VAL A 76 -19.54 11.76 -17.04
C VAL A 76 -20.75 11.58 -16.14
N LEU A 77 -20.55 11.75 -14.82
CA LEU A 77 -21.63 11.64 -13.84
C LEU A 77 -22.65 12.79 -14.04
N PRO A 78 -23.95 12.49 -14.13
CA PRO A 78 -24.98 13.53 -14.16
C PRO A 78 -24.91 14.42 -12.90
N GLN A 79 -25.13 15.73 -13.03
CA GLN A 79 -25.05 16.69 -11.91
C GLN A 79 -25.94 16.35 -10.71
N LYS A 80 -27.05 15.65 -10.96
CA LYS A 80 -27.96 15.18 -9.90
C LYS A 80 -27.37 14.08 -9.02
N VAL A 81 -26.25 13.45 -9.42
CA VAL A 81 -25.61 12.41 -8.61
C VAL A 81 -24.85 13.07 -7.47
N LYS A 82 -25.27 12.78 -6.25
CA LYS A 82 -24.65 13.22 -5.00
C LYS A 82 -23.96 12.08 -4.24
N GLU A 83 -24.35 10.85 -4.56
CA GLU A 83 -23.81 9.66 -3.89
C GLU A 83 -23.62 8.52 -4.90
N ILE A 84 -22.63 7.67 -4.67
CA ILE A 84 -22.40 6.43 -5.42
C ILE A 84 -22.63 5.26 -4.46
N ALA A 85 -23.64 4.45 -4.74
CA ALA A 85 -24.03 3.32 -3.92
C ALA A 85 -23.02 2.16 -4.00
N SER A 86 -23.10 1.25 -3.05
CA SER A 86 -22.35 -0.01 -3.06
C SER A 86 -22.53 -0.76 -4.37
N LYS A 87 -21.41 -1.19 -4.98
CA LYS A 87 -21.38 -1.99 -6.22
C LYS A 87 -22.00 -1.30 -7.44
N ALA A 88 -22.05 0.05 -7.44
CA ALA A 88 -22.63 0.79 -8.56
C ALA A 88 -21.96 0.49 -9.91
N PHE A 89 -20.66 0.18 -9.90
CA PHE A 89 -19.86 -0.11 -11.10
C PHE A 89 -19.54 -1.61 -11.30
N ILE A 90 -20.18 -2.53 -10.54
CA ILE A 90 -19.86 -3.94 -10.61
C ILE A 90 -20.13 -4.53 -12.01
N LEU A 91 -19.22 -5.37 -12.51
CA LEU A 91 -19.35 -6.09 -13.76
C LEU A 91 -20.63 -6.95 -13.81
N THR A 92 -21.22 -7.05 -14.99
CA THR A 92 -22.29 -8.03 -15.30
C THR A 92 -21.74 -9.45 -15.27
N LYS A 93 -22.62 -10.45 -15.32
CA LYS A 93 -22.21 -11.86 -15.39
C LYS A 93 -21.41 -12.17 -16.65
N ASP A 94 -21.75 -11.53 -17.75
CA ASP A 94 -21.09 -11.72 -19.04
C ASP A 94 -19.72 -11.05 -19.06
N GLU A 95 -19.61 -9.80 -18.65
CA GLU A 95 -18.32 -9.08 -18.56
C GLU A 95 -17.31 -9.81 -17.66
N LYS A 96 -17.75 -10.47 -16.58
CA LYS A 96 -16.88 -11.29 -15.72
C LYS A 96 -16.23 -12.48 -16.41
N LYS A 97 -16.85 -13.01 -17.48
CA LYS A 97 -16.29 -14.11 -18.28
C LYS A 97 -15.26 -13.63 -19.29
N HIS A 98 -15.30 -12.34 -19.65
CA HIS A 98 -14.54 -11.75 -20.74
C HIS A 98 -13.66 -10.58 -20.25
N VAL A 99 -13.14 -10.66 -19.01
CA VAL A 99 -12.39 -9.56 -18.37
C VAL A 99 -11.24 -9.05 -19.22
N GLY A 100 -10.49 -9.93 -19.89
CA GLY A 100 -9.37 -9.56 -20.75
C GLY A 100 -9.75 -8.78 -22.03
N GLU A 101 -11.03 -8.75 -22.39
CA GLU A 101 -11.55 -8.03 -23.56
C GLU A 101 -12.05 -6.62 -23.21
N LEU A 102 -12.27 -6.34 -21.90
CA LEU A 102 -12.82 -5.07 -21.43
C LEU A 102 -11.87 -3.91 -21.70
N LYS A 103 -12.44 -2.74 -21.97
CA LYS A 103 -11.68 -1.51 -22.27
C LYS A 103 -11.68 -0.58 -21.08
N VAL A 104 -10.53 0.04 -20.84
CA VAL A 104 -10.35 1.02 -19.78
C VAL A 104 -11.22 2.25 -20.04
N SER A 105 -12.12 2.55 -19.13
CA SER A 105 -12.90 3.78 -19.13
C SER A 105 -12.35 4.76 -18.09
N SER A 106 -12.66 6.06 -18.24
CA SER A 106 -12.26 7.08 -17.27
C SER A 106 -13.46 7.72 -16.58
N ILE A 107 -13.29 8.12 -15.32
CA ILE A 107 -14.30 8.82 -14.53
C ILE A 107 -13.61 9.85 -13.62
N GLU A 108 -14.21 11.04 -13.54
CA GLU A 108 -13.84 12.08 -12.59
C GLU A 108 -14.89 12.16 -11.48
N ILE A 109 -14.46 12.23 -10.22
CA ILE A 109 -15.34 12.25 -9.05
C ILE A 109 -15.11 13.54 -8.27
N GLY A 110 -16.11 14.42 -8.31
CA GLY A 110 -16.08 15.70 -7.60
C GLY A 110 -16.14 15.52 -6.07
N LYS A 111 -15.74 16.57 -5.35
CA LYS A 111 -15.72 16.61 -3.88
C LYS A 111 -17.09 16.37 -3.24
N ASP A 112 -18.16 16.77 -3.92
CA ASP A 112 -19.54 16.73 -3.41
C ASP A 112 -20.23 15.38 -3.67
N VAL A 113 -19.50 14.40 -4.27
CA VAL A 113 -20.03 13.08 -4.54
C VAL A 113 -19.53 12.12 -3.44
N LYS A 114 -20.41 11.70 -2.54
CA LYS A 114 -20.13 10.77 -1.47
C LYS A 114 -19.97 9.34 -2.02
N LEU A 115 -18.91 8.65 -1.61
CA LEU A 115 -18.68 7.25 -1.95
C LEU A 115 -19.14 6.36 -0.80
N HIS A 116 -20.11 5.46 -1.07
CA HIS A 116 -20.50 4.46 -0.09
C HIS A 116 -19.49 3.31 -0.02
N LYS A 117 -19.54 2.56 1.07
CA LYS A 117 -18.77 1.32 1.23
C LYS A 117 -18.94 0.44 -0.02
N ASN A 118 -17.81 -0.02 -0.59
CA ASN A 118 -17.77 -0.87 -1.78
C ASN A 118 -18.39 -0.22 -3.04
N ALA A 119 -18.36 1.10 -3.17
CA ALA A 119 -18.91 1.81 -4.33
C ALA A 119 -18.37 1.24 -5.65
N PHE A 120 -17.07 0.93 -5.70
CA PHE A 120 -16.37 0.38 -6.87
C PHE A 120 -16.08 -1.12 -6.79
N TYR A 121 -16.66 -1.86 -5.84
CA TYR A 121 -16.44 -3.31 -5.72
C TYR A 121 -16.68 -4.04 -7.02
N GLY A 122 -15.68 -4.79 -7.50
CA GLY A 122 -15.76 -5.59 -8.71
C GLY A 122 -16.08 -4.78 -9.96
N ALA A 123 -15.61 -3.54 -10.04
CA ALA A 123 -15.73 -2.70 -11.21
C ALA A 123 -14.91 -3.27 -12.39
N GLY A 124 -15.25 -2.84 -13.59
CA GLY A 124 -14.41 -3.03 -14.76
C GLY A 124 -13.15 -2.14 -14.71
N PRO A 125 -12.30 -2.21 -15.75
CA PRO A 125 -11.07 -1.43 -15.76
C PRO A 125 -11.37 0.07 -15.84
N LEU A 126 -10.94 0.81 -14.82
CA LEU A 126 -11.22 2.24 -14.67
C LEU A 126 -9.96 3.04 -14.35
N LYS A 127 -9.87 4.21 -14.98
CA LYS A 127 -9.04 5.32 -14.57
C LYS A 127 -9.89 6.33 -13.80
N VAL A 128 -9.73 6.38 -12.48
CA VAL A 128 -10.51 7.24 -11.59
C VAL A 128 -9.67 8.44 -11.19
N THR A 129 -10.18 9.65 -11.38
CA THR A 129 -9.57 10.90 -10.90
C THR A 129 -10.45 11.50 -9.80
N LEU A 130 -9.89 11.64 -8.60
CA LEU A 130 -10.53 12.36 -7.50
C LEU A 130 -10.20 13.84 -7.61
N LEU A 131 -11.23 14.68 -7.73
CA LEU A 131 -11.07 16.12 -7.97
C LEU A 131 -10.85 16.89 -6.67
N ASP A 132 -10.21 18.06 -6.80
CA ASP A 132 -9.85 18.93 -5.68
C ASP A 132 -11.01 19.34 -4.77
N GLY A 133 -10.67 19.59 -3.52
CA GLY A 133 -11.61 19.92 -2.44
C GLY A 133 -12.10 18.70 -1.65
N ARG A 134 -11.77 17.48 -2.08
CA ARG A 134 -11.97 16.26 -1.28
C ARG A 134 -10.83 16.14 -0.25
N ILE A 135 -11.17 15.94 1.01
CA ILE A 135 -10.20 15.86 2.11
C ILE A 135 -9.80 14.42 2.43
N ASN A 136 -10.74 13.48 2.26
CA ASN A 136 -10.53 12.07 2.58
C ASN A 136 -10.88 11.18 1.39
N VAL A 137 -10.28 9.98 1.36
CA VAL A 137 -10.82 8.83 0.62
C VAL A 137 -11.60 7.99 1.62
N GLU A 138 -12.89 7.85 1.40
CA GLU A 138 -13.85 7.28 2.35
C GLU A 138 -13.60 5.80 2.61
N LYS A 139 -13.93 5.37 3.81
CA LYS A 139 -13.81 4.00 4.30
C LYS A 139 -14.43 2.98 3.33
N HIS A 140 -13.64 1.98 2.95
CA HIS A 140 -14.02 0.90 2.01
C HIS A 140 -14.47 1.36 0.60
N SER A 141 -14.33 2.62 0.20
CA SER A 141 -14.95 3.11 -1.05
C SER A 141 -14.46 2.40 -2.31
N PHE A 142 -13.16 2.09 -2.39
CA PHE A 142 -12.52 1.36 -3.49
C PHE A 142 -12.10 -0.07 -3.11
N SER A 143 -12.61 -0.60 -1.99
CA SER A 143 -12.28 -1.95 -1.55
C SER A 143 -12.69 -2.99 -2.59
N GLU A 144 -11.80 -3.95 -2.87
CA GLU A 144 -12.01 -5.04 -3.83
C GLU A 144 -12.46 -4.55 -5.23
N MET A 145 -11.96 -3.40 -5.68
CA MET A 145 -12.28 -2.85 -7.01
C MET A 145 -11.82 -3.82 -8.10
N GLY A 146 -10.62 -4.40 -7.97
CA GLY A 146 -10.06 -5.39 -8.88
C GLY A 146 -10.53 -6.83 -8.66
N LYS A 147 -11.63 -7.08 -7.93
CA LYS A 147 -12.11 -8.42 -7.52
C LYS A 147 -12.15 -9.48 -8.63
N TYR A 148 -12.37 -9.05 -9.85
CA TYR A 148 -12.47 -9.94 -11.02
C TYR A 148 -11.26 -9.86 -11.96
N GLY A 149 -10.12 -9.31 -11.47
CA GLY A 149 -8.87 -9.24 -12.23
C GLY A 149 -8.76 -8.02 -13.17
N CYS A 150 -9.65 -7.03 -13.05
CA CYS A 150 -9.54 -5.78 -13.80
C CYS A 150 -8.48 -4.86 -13.22
N GLU A 151 -7.52 -4.45 -14.04
CA GLU A 151 -6.56 -3.42 -13.66
C GLU A 151 -7.22 -2.04 -13.65
N SER A 152 -6.95 -1.25 -12.61
CA SER A 152 -7.50 0.09 -12.45
C SER A 152 -6.46 1.04 -11.87
N GLU A 153 -6.59 2.32 -12.21
CA GLU A 153 -5.75 3.40 -11.72
C GLU A 153 -6.57 4.44 -10.97
N ILE A 154 -6.10 4.89 -9.81
CA ILE A 154 -6.75 5.94 -9.03
C ILE A 154 -5.77 7.08 -8.79
N PHE A 155 -6.14 8.29 -9.19
CA PHE A 155 -5.36 9.52 -9.06
C PHE A 155 -5.97 10.37 -7.95
N MET A 156 -5.19 10.61 -6.91
CA MET A 156 -5.59 11.45 -5.77
C MET A 156 -5.27 12.91 -6.05
N CYS A 157 -6.21 13.81 -5.73
CA CYS A 157 -5.97 15.26 -5.78
C CYS A 157 -5.14 15.73 -4.57
N GLU A 158 -4.54 16.93 -4.71
CA GLU A 158 -3.64 17.50 -3.69
C GLU A 158 -4.33 17.87 -2.36
N SER A 159 -5.65 18.02 -2.33
CA SER A 159 -6.41 18.33 -1.13
C SER A 159 -6.66 17.13 -0.21
N ILE A 160 -6.44 15.87 -0.66
CA ILE A 160 -6.64 14.69 0.15
C ILE A 160 -5.53 14.56 1.19
N LYS A 161 -5.92 14.50 2.47
CA LYS A 161 -5.05 14.36 3.64
C LYS A 161 -5.10 12.96 4.26
N THR A 162 -6.20 12.23 4.07
CA THR A 162 -6.44 10.96 4.74
C THR A 162 -6.96 9.90 3.77
N ILE A 163 -6.35 8.73 3.84
CA ILE A 163 -6.93 7.48 3.32
C ILE A 163 -7.54 6.76 4.52
N GLU A 164 -8.88 6.64 4.53
CA GLU A 164 -9.61 6.00 5.62
C GLU A 164 -9.45 4.48 5.62
N GLU A 165 -9.97 3.83 6.68
CA GLU A 165 -9.84 2.38 6.86
C GLU A 165 -10.35 1.59 5.66
N TYR A 166 -9.53 0.64 5.17
CA TYR A 166 -9.86 -0.25 4.05
C TYR A 166 -10.22 0.47 2.73
N ALA A 167 -9.91 1.76 2.58
CA ALA A 167 -10.35 2.56 1.42
C ALA A 167 -9.95 1.90 0.10
N PHE A 168 -8.71 1.43 0.00
CA PHE A 168 -8.16 0.73 -1.17
C PHE A 168 -7.81 -0.74 -0.89
N TYR A 169 -8.43 -1.38 0.10
CA TYR A 169 -8.17 -2.78 0.39
C TYR A 169 -8.38 -3.68 -0.85
N GLU A 170 -7.44 -4.57 -1.11
CA GLU A 170 -7.46 -5.46 -2.26
C GLU A 170 -6.75 -6.78 -1.95
N GLU A 171 -7.38 -7.91 -2.26
CA GLU A 171 -6.74 -9.23 -2.13
C GLU A 171 -5.90 -9.62 -3.36
N ASN A 172 -6.24 -9.09 -4.53
CA ASN A 172 -5.66 -9.53 -5.81
C ASN A 172 -4.61 -8.56 -6.39
N GLY A 173 -4.38 -7.40 -5.78
CA GLY A 173 -3.30 -6.46 -6.16
C GLY A 173 -3.42 -5.84 -7.57
N THR A 174 -4.62 -5.70 -8.12
CA THR A 174 -4.86 -5.27 -9.50
C THR A 174 -5.06 -3.77 -9.67
N LYS A 175 -5.10 -2.99 -8.60
CA LYS A 175 -5.24 -1.53 -8.71
C LYS A 175 -3.97 -0.81 -8.32
N LYS A 176 -3.73 0.32 -8.98
CA LYS A 176 -2.64 1.23 -8.67
C LYS A 176 -3.17 2.57 -8.19
N VAL A 177 -2.67 3.02 -7.04
CA VAL A 177 -3.05 4.29 -6.42
C VAL A 177 -1.90 5.29 -6.56
N TYR A 178 -2.15 6.43 -7.19
CA TYR A 178 -1.22 7.54 -7.30
C TYR A 178 -1.49 8.50 -6.14
N LEU A 179 -0.59 8.47 -5.14
CA LEU A 179 -0.67 9.28 -3.94
C LEU A 179 -0.27 10.73 -4.26
N ASN A 180 -0.86 11.68 -3.55
CA ASN A 180 -0.46 13.10 -3.61
C ASN A 180 0.63 13.42 -2.57
N ASN A 181 1.29 14.57 -2.73
CA ASN A 181 2.39 14.99 -1.86
C ASN A 181 1.94 15.60 -0.52
N ASN A 182 0.65 15.76 -0.29
CA ASN A 182 0.06 16.35 0.91
C ASN A 182 -0.62 15.32 1.83
N LEU A 183 -0.55 14.03 1.48
CA LEU A 183 -1.15 12.94 2.26
C LEU A 183 -0.49 12.85 3.64
N GLU A 184 -1.26 12.89 4.70
CA GLU A 184 -0.77 12.88 6.08
C GLU A 184 -1.05 11.57 6.82
N ARG A 185 -2.12 10.86 6.43
CA ARG A 185 -2.58 9.68 7.17
C ARG A 185 -3.06 8.56 6.24
N ILE A 186 -2.63 7.34 6.57
CA ILE A 186 -3.19 6.12 5.99
C ILE A 186 -3.69 5.27 7.16
N GLU A 187 -5.00 5.12 7.26
CA GLU A 187 -5.64 4.37 8.32
C GLU A 187 -5.51 2.85 8.12
N LYS A 188 -6.07 2.07 9.05
CA LYS A 188 -5.98 0.60 9.04
C LYS A 188 -6.33 0.00 7.69
N SER A 189 -5.41 -0.80 7.14
CA SER A 189 -5.56 -1.49 5.86
C SER A 189 -5.91 -0.57 4.68
N GLY A 190 -5.59 0.72 4.76
CA GLY A 190 -5.98 1.73 3.77
C GLY A 190 -5.47 1.43 2.36
N LEU A 191 -4.23 0.95 2.23
CA LEU A 191 -3.58 0.55 0.97
C LEU A 191 -3.24 -0.96 0.92
N TYR A 192 -3.82 -1.78 1.81
CA TYR A 192 -3.53 -3.21 1.86
C TYR A 192 -3.74 -3.89 0.51
N GLY A 193 -2.73 -4.58 0.01
CA GLY A 193 -2.75 -5.30 -1.26
C GLY A 193 -2.79 -4.43 -2.52
N ALA A 194 -2.92 -3.11 -2.40
CA ALA A 194 -2.88 -2.21 -3.55
C ALA A 194 -1.43 -1.88 -3.95
N ALA A 195 -1.18 -1.74 -5.24
CA ALA A 195 0.02 -1.05 -5.71
C ALA A 195 -0.14 0.46 -5.51
N TYR A 196 0.94 1.17 -5.15
CA TYR A 196 0.90 2.62 -4.98
C TYR A 196 2.20 3.28 -5.47
N SER A 197 2.14 4.60 -5.72
CA SER A 197 3.32 5.40 -6.01
C SER A 197 4.24 5.50 -4.79
N ASP A 198 5.34 6.27 -4.87
CA ASP A 198 6.18 6.50 -3.71
C ASP A 198 5.39 7.12 -2.55
N LEU A 199 5.72 6.71 -1.32
CA LEU A 199 5.14 7.31 -0.13
C LEU A 199 5.67 8.74 0.03
N PRO A 200 4.81 9.75 0.11
CA PRO A 200 5.24 11.12 0.31
C PRO A 200 5.77 11.34 1.73
N ASP A 201 6.79 12.20 1.86
CA ASP A 201 7.37 12.53 3.17
C ASP A 201 6.41 13.30 4.11
N SER A 202 5.25 13.76 3.61
CA SER A 202 4.20 14.40 4.40
C SER A 202 3.44 13.44 5.33
N ILE A 203 3.56 12.11 5.13
CA ILE A 203 2.87 11.12 5.95
C ILE A 203 3.42 11.14 7.38
N LYS A 204 2.50 11.32 8.35
CA LYS A 204 2.75 11.30 9.79
C LYS A 204 2.24 10.04 10.48
N TYR A 205 1.26 9.36 9.88
CA TYR A 205 0.57 8.23 10.49
C TYR A 205 0.34 7.10 9.51
N LEU A 206 0.82 5.92 9.88
CA LEU A 206 0.55 4.65 9.20
C LEU A 206 -0.16 3.71 10.18
N GLY A 207 -1.42 3.40 9.90
CA GLY A 207 -2.25 2.49 10.70
C GLY A 207 -1.83 1.03 10.57
N SER A 208 -2.49 0.17 11.36
CA SER A 208 -2.23 -1.28 11.31
C SER A 208 -2.56 -1.85 9.92
N ASN A 209 -1.67 -2.70 9.40
CA ASN A 209 -1.77 -3.30 8.06
C ASN A 209 -1.90 -2.28 6.91
N SER A 210 -1.58 -1.01 7.13
CA SER A 210 -1.89 0.06 6.15
C SER A 210 -1.22 -0.12 4.81
N LEU A 211 -0.02 -0.73 4.78
CA LEU A 211 0.78 -1.02 3.59
C LEU A 211 1.03 -2.54 3.42
N GLY A 212 0.26 -3.37 4.11
CA GLY A 212 0.43 -4.82 4.08
C GLY A 212 0.24 -5.40 2.67
N TYR A 213 1.05 -6.41 2.33
CA TYR A 213 1.03 -7.10 1.04
C TYR A 213 1.18 -6.17 -0.18
N ALA A 214 1.83 -5.02 0.01
CA ALA A 214 2.16 -4.13 -1.11
C ALA A 214 3.20 -4.79 -2.02
N SER A 215 3.04 -4.63 -3.32
CA SER A 215 3.96 -5.19 -4.32
C SER A 215 5.32 -4.49 -4.37
N LYS A 216 5.48 -3.38 -3.63
CA LYS A 216 6.69 -2.55 -3.66
C LYS A 216 7.51 -2.74 -2.38
N GLN A 217 8.80 -3.03 -2.55
CA GLN A 217 9.74 -3.02 -1.43
C GLN A 217 10.00 -1.58 -0.97
N ILE A 218 9.78 -1.32 0.32
CA ILE A 218 10.04 -0.04 0.95
C ILE A 218 11.38 -0.13 1.68
N THR A 219 12.32 0.74 1.34
CA THR A 219 13.64 0.82 1.98
C THR A 219 13.77 2.01 2.93
N LYS A 220 12.88 3.01 2.78
CA LYS A 220 12.85 4.22 3.60
C LYS A 220 11.40 4.53 3.98
N LEU A 221 11.17 4.80 5.26
CA LEU A 221 9.89 5.33 5.74
C LEU A 221 9.78 6.83 5.43
N PRO A 222 8.56 7.40 5.33
CA PRO A 222 8.36 8.84 5.19
C PRO A 222 9.11 9.64 6.26
N GLU A 223 9.74 10.75 5.89
CA GLU A 223 10.62 11.52 6.79
C GLU A 223 9.86 12.04 8.01
N ASN A 224 8.64 12.55 7.82
CA ASN A 224 7.83 13.13 8.90
C ASN A 224 6.97 12.12 9.66
N LEU A 225 7.23 10.81 9.48
CA LEU A 225 6.44 9.75 10.10
C LEU A 225 6.61 9.77 11.63
N GLU A 226 5.48 9.82 12.33
CA GLU A 226 5.42 9.86 13.80
C GLU A 226 4.89 8.55 14.41
N TYR A 227 3.97 7.87 13.72
CA TYR A 227 3.29 6.67 14.21
C TYR A 227 3.28 5.54 13.19
N ILE A 228 3.60 4.32 13.64
CA ILE A 228 3.56 3.09 12.84
C ILE A 228 2.76 2.02 13.60
N GLY A 229 1.67 1.57 13.01
CA GLY A 229 0.78 0.54 13.54
C GLY A 229 1.32 -0.88 13.41
N GLU A 230 0.56 -1.86 13.93
CA GLU A 230 0.90 -3.28 13.84
C GLU A 230 0.86 -3.79 12.40
N HIS A 231 1.81 -4.67 12.02
CA HIS A 231 1.88 -5.29 10.69
C HIS A 231 1.77 -4.27 9.55
N CYS A 232 2.28 -3.04 9.77
CA CYS A 232 2.08 -1.92 8.87
C CYS A 232 2.58 -2.22 7.47
N LEU A 233 3.76 -2.85 7.38
CA LEU A 233 4.37 -3.23 6.11
C LEU A 233 5.10 -4.57 6.22
N THR A 234 5.27 -5.24 5.09
CA THR A 234 6.03 -6.49 4.95
C THR A 234 7.32 -6.21 4.17
N LEU A 235 8.46 -6.70 4.67
CA LEU A 235 9.76 -6.59 4.03
C LEU A 235 10.35 -7.98 3.77
N TYR A 236 11.03 -8.12 2.62
CA TYR A 236 11.66 -9.37 2.18
C TYR A 236 13.18 -9.35 2.37
N GLY A 237 13.69 -8.57 3.30
CA GLY A 237 15.11 -8.43 3.61
C GLY A 237 15.56 -6.98 3.71
N GLY A 238 16.86 -6.77 3.86
CA GLY A 238 17.47 -5.44 3.94
C GLY A 238 17.33 -4.76 5.29
N LYS A 239 17.51 -3.44 5.28
CA LYS A 239 17.48 -2.56 6.45
C LYS A 239 16.44 -1.46 6.26
N ILE A 240 15.69 -1.16 7.31
CA ILE A 240 14.73 -0.05 7.29
C ILE A 240 15.26 1.15 8.10
N LYS A 241 15.28 2.31 7.47
CA LYS A 241 15.65 3.56 8.14
C LYS A 241 14.46 4.16 8.88
N VAL A 242 14.66 4.46 10.17
CA VAL A 242 13.67 5.08 11.06
C VAL A 242 14.14 6.50 11.38
N SER A 243 13.38 7.51 10.98
CA SER A 243 13.73 8.93 11.17
C SER A 243 13.66 9.36 12.64
N SER A 244 14.22 10.54 12.91
CA SER A 244 14.14 11.17 14.25
C SER A 244 12.72 11.51 14.69
N HIS A 245 11.77 11.61 13.75
CA HIS A 245 10.37 12.00 14.00
C HIS A 245 9.49 10.85 14.54
N VAL A 246 9.91 9.59 14.38
CA VAL A 246 9.11 8.45 14.85
C VAL A 246 9.04 8.44 16.38
N LYS A 247 7.83 8.68 16.90
CA LYS A 247 7.51 8.76 18.35
C LYS A 247 6.96 7.45 18.90
N LYS A 248 6.20 6.71 18.07
CA LYS A 248 5.56 5.46 18.47
C LYS A 248 5.51 4.46 17.34
N MET A 249 5.98 3.26 17.62
CA MET A 249 5.97 2.13 16.70
C MET A 249 5.44 0.89 17.44
N ALA A 250 4.52 0.15 16.84
CA ALA A 250 4.08 -1.13 17.37
C ALA A 250 5.24 -2.13 17.33
N VAL A 251 5.28 -3.06 18.29
CA VAL A 251 6.36 -4.05 18.42
C VAL A 251 6.52 -4.89 17.15
N ASN A 252 5.40 -5.22 16.51
CA ASN A 252 5.31 -6.00 15.27
C ASN A 252 4.90 -5.10 14.09
N ALA A 253 5.36 -3.85 14.07
CA ALA A 253 5.03 -2.88 13.02
C ALA A 253 5.49 -3.34 11.64
N ILE A 254 6.64 -3.99 11.57
CA ILE A 254 7.23 -4.52 10.35
C ILE A 254 7.23 -6.04 10.43
N VAL A 255 6.68 -6.67 9.39
CA VAL A 255 6.73 -8.11 9.18
C VAL A 255 7.90 -8.40 8.24
N TRP A 256 8.82 -9.23 8.70
CA TRP A 256 9.96 -9.68 7.91
C TRP A 256 9.65 -11.07 7.35
N GLU A 257 9.31 -11.14 6.07
CA GLU A 257 9.12 -12.40 5.35
C GLU A 257 10.43 -12.77 4.65
N CYS A 258 11.32 -13.42 5.39
CA CYS A 258 12.64 -13.76 4.88
C CYS A 258 12.84 -15.25 4.83
N THR A 259 13.10 -15.74 3.64
CA THR A 259 13.69 -17.08 3.40
C THR A 259 15.22 -17.02 3.39
N ASN A 260 15.83 -15.82 3.45
CA ASN A 260 17.26 -15.58 3.25
C ASN A 260 17.90 -14.79 4.40
N SER A 261 19.21 -14.90 4.54
CA SER A 261 20.08 -14.22 5.51
C SER A 261 20.16 -12.68 5.38
N ASP A 262 19.32 -12.07 4.56
CA ASP A 262 19.46 -10.67 4.16
C ASP A 262 18.74 -9.65 5.05
N VAL A 263 18.12 -10.08 6.16
CA VAL A 263 17.54 -9.14 7.13
C VAL A 263 18.65 -8.44 7.88
N GLN A 264 18.69 -7.11 7.74
CA GLN A 264 19.61 -6.24 8.45
C GLN A 264 18.92 -5.42 9.55
N GLY A 265 17.60 -5.56 9.69
CA GLY A 265 16.79 -4.95 10.75
C GLY A 265 16.62 -3.44 10.61
N TYR A 266 16.81 -2.73 11.72
CA TYR A 266 16.54 -1.31 11.84
C TYR A 266 17.82 -0.48 11.85
N GLU A 267 17.75 0.69 11.19
CA GLU A 267 18.73 1.78 11.34
C GLU A 267 17.98 3.01 11.85
N VAL A 268 18.10 3.27 13.16
CA VAL A 268 17.40 4.37 13.81
C VAL A 268 18.30 5.60 13.82
N ASP A 269 17.76 6.76 13.38
CA ASP A 269 18.45 8.05 13.45
C ASP A 269 18.92 8.33 14.88
N LYS A 270 20.18 8.76 15.02
CA LYS A 270 20.82 9.06 16.31
C LYS A 270 20.06 10.10 17.15
N ASN A 271 19.36 11.02 16.48
CA ASN A 271 18.56 12.06 17.10
C ASN A 271 17.15 11.61 17.48
N ASN A 272 16.75 10.37 17.17
CA ASN A 272 15.47 9.86 17.64
C ASN A 272 15.45 9.81 19.17
N LEU A 273 14.38 10.36 19.78
CA LEU A 273 14.27 10.50 21.24
C LEU A 273 13.67 9.26 21.91
N TYR A 274 13.08 8.34 21.17
CA TYR A 274 12.29 7.22 21.69
C TYR A 274 12.94 5.87 21.47
N TYR A 275 13.69 5.73 20.35
CA TYR A 275 14.27 4.47 19.90
C TYR A 275 15.76 4.62 19.60
N LYS A 276 16.46 3.48 19.61
CA LYS A 276 17.80 3.30 19.05
C LYS A 276 17.91 1.91 18.44
N SER A 277 18.88 1.72 17.55
CA SER A 277 19.29 0.39 17.06
C SER A 277 20.78 0.18 17.36
N ASP A 278 21.19 -1.11 17.42
CA ASP A 278 22.60 -1.48 17.51
C ASP A 278 23.18 -1.84 16.14
N SER A 279 24.43 -2.30 16.11
CA SER A 279 25.12 -2.75 14.89
C SER A 279 24.45 -3.96 14.22
N ASN A 280 23.71 -4.75 14.98
CA ASN A 280 22.95 -5.91 14.48
C ASN A 280 21.58 -5.52 13.90
N GLY A 281 21.20 -4.25 13.96
CA GLY A 281 19.88 -3.80 13.53
C GLY A 281 18.74 -4.14 14.50
N TRP A 282 19.05 -4.50 15.74
CA TRP A 282 18.04 -4.75 16.76
C TRP A 282 17.46 -3.42 17.27
N LEU A 283 16.18 -3.41 17.61
CA LEU A 283 15.46 -2.21 18.00
C LEU A 283 15.21 -2.17 19.51
N TYR A 284 15.62 -1.08 20.12
CA TYR A 284 15.48 -0.82 21.55
C TYR A 284 14.74 0.48 21.83
N SER A 285 14.23 0.62 23.07
CA SER A 285 13.93 1.94 23.63
C SER A 285 15.21 2.78 23.71
N LYS A 286 15.11 4.11 23.72
CA LYS A 286 16.25 5.02 23.73
C LYS A 286 17.21 4.75 24.91
N ASP A 287 16.67 4.44 26.08
CA ASP A 287 17.42 4.08 27.29
C ASP A 287 18.08 2.68 27.24
N GLY A 288 17.70 1.86 26.26
CA GLY A 288 18.19 0.49 26.07
C GLY A 288 17.54 -0.56 26.97
N LYS A 289 16.59 -0.18 27.82
CA LYS A 289 15.97 -1.09 28.79
C LYS A 289 14.91 -2.02 28.18
N LYS A 290 14.37 -1.68 27.03
CA LYS A 290 13.35 -2.48 26.34
C LYS A 290 13.85 -2.90 24.97
N LEU A 291 13.77 -4.21 24.67
CA LEU A 291 14.08 -4.78 23.37
C LEU A 291 12.75 -5.03 22.63
N PHE A 292 12.55 -4.34 21.52
CA PHE A 292 11.34 -4.42 20.70
C PHE A 292 11.50 -5.38 19.53
N TYR A 293 12.71 -5.48 18.96
CA TYR A 293 13.01 -6.35 17.82
C TYR A 293 14.43 -6.89 17.92
N ALA A 294 14.55 -8.19 17.70
CA ALA A 294 15.80 -8.88 17.49
C ALA A 294 15.58 -10.02 16.49
N TYR A 295 16.59 -10.34 15.73
CA TYR A 295 16.59 -11.53 14.90
C TYR A 295 17.87 -12.32 15.11
N ARG A 296 17.83 -13.60 14.76
CA ARG A 296 18.95 -14.53 14.88
C ARG A 296 19.41 -14.97 13.49
N LEU A 297 20.72 -14.96 13.27
CA LEU A 297 21.31 -15.56 12.09
C LEU A 297 21.17 -17.11 12.13
N PRO A 298 21.09 -17.78 10.98
CA PRO A 298 20.98 -19.25 10.91
C PRO A 298 22.11 -20.01 11.61
N SER A 299 23.29 -19.39 11.70
CA SER A 299 24.48 -19.94 12.37
C SER A 299 24.45 -19.86 13.90
N GLU A 300 23.49 -19.13 14.47
CA GLU A 300 23.40 -18.90 15.91
C GLU A 300 22.32 -19.78 16.53
N ASN A 301 22.60 -20.39 17.67
CA ASN A 301 21.64 -21.26 18.36
C ASN A 301 20.67 -20.49 19.28
N ASN A 302 21.03 -19.28 19.72
CA ASN A 302 20.28 -18.50 20.69
C ASN A 302 20.35 -17.01 20.40
N VAL A 303 19.30 -16.28 20.74
CA VAL A 303 19.33 -14.81 20.85
C VAL A 303 19.86 -14.47 22.24
N VAL A 304 21.06 -13.89 22.31
CA VAL A 304 21.66 -13.44 23.58
C VAL A 304 21.19 -12.02 23.86
N ILE A 305 20.39 -11.85 24.92
CA ILE A 305 19.87 -10.55 25.32
C ILE A 305 20.98 -9.74 26.01
N PRO A 306 21.30 -8.53 25.54
CA PRO A 306 22.34 -7.70 26.13
C PRO A 306 22.06 -7.36 27.59
N LYS A 307 23.15 -7.31 28.40
CA LYS A 307 23.09 -6.89 29.81
C LYS A 307 22.46 -5.48 29.92
N GLY A 308 21.52 -5.31 30.85
CA GLY A 308 20.81 -4.05 31.06
C GLY A 308 19.43 -3.97 30.37
N VAL A 309 19.08 -4.95 29.52
CA VAL A 309 17.72 -5.06 29.02
C VAL A 309 16.82 -5.63 30.11
N GLU A 310 15.82 -4.87 30.51
CA GLU A 310 14.85 -5.21 31.58
C GLU A 310 13.59 -5.90 31.01
N LYS A 311 13.24 -5.61 29.76
CA LYS A 311 12.02 -6.11 29.12
C LYS A 311 12.24 -6.50 27.65
N VAL A 312 11.83 -7.72 27.31
CA VAL A 312 11.84 -8.25 25.94
C VAL A 312 10.42 -8.44 25.44
N TYR A 313 10.11 -7.87 24.28
CA TYR A 313 8.82 -8.07 23.63
C TYR A 313 8.87 -9.26 22.69
N LYS A 314 8.40 -10.42 23.16
CA LYS A 314 8.48 -11.72 22.44
C LYS A 314 7.94 -11.69 21.01
N LYS A 315 6.92 -10.87 20.72
CA LYS A 315 6.37 -10.71 19.37
C LYS A 315 7.33 -10.07 18.36
N GLY A 316 8.41 -9.46 18.82
CA GLY A 316 9.43 -8.82 17.99
C GLY A 316 10.73 -9.63 17.88
N VAL A 317 10.81 -10.83 18.48
CA VAL A 317 11.99 -11.68 18.37
C VAL A 317 11.75 -12.77 17.34
N TYR A 318 12.51 -12.72 16.25
CA TYR A 318 12.40 -13.62 15.11
C TYR A 318 13.58 -14.58 15.06
N MET A 319 13.31 -15.83 14.70
CA MET A 319 14.34 -16.85 14.48
C MET A 319 14.26 -17.38 13.06
N TYR A 320 15.40 -17.38 12.37
CA TYR A 320 15.48 -17.92 11.02
C TYR A 320 15.35 -19.45 11.04
N GLY A 321 14.49 -20.01 10.19
CA GLY A 321 14.38 -21.45 9.95
C GLY A 321 13.33 -22.20 10.79
N ASP A 322 12.64 -21.55 11.69
CA ASP A 322 11.44 -22.13 12.30
C ASP A 322 10.19 -21.68 11.52
N ASP A 323 9.34 -22.61 11.15
CA ASP A 323 8.02 -22.33 10.58
C ASP A 323 7.31 -21.27 11.44
N PHE A 324 6.92 -20.19 10.83
CA PHE A 324 6.34 -18.97 11.40
C PHE A 324 5.34 -19.22 12.55
N ALA A 325 5.81 -19.51 13.72
CA ALA A 325 5.08 -19.38 14.97
C ALA A 325 5.76 -18.31 15.80
N PRO A 326 5.23 -17.07 15.86
CA PRO A 326 5.80 -16.06 16.74
C PRO A 326 5.76 -16.57 18.17
N GLY A 327 6.90 -16.95 18.73
CA GLY A 327 7.06 -17.04 20.16
C GLY A 327 7.15 -18.40 20.85
N GLU A 328 7.12 -19.55 20.17
CA GLU A 328 7.04 -20.82 20.90
C GLU A 328 8.37 -21.57 21.14
N LYS A 329 9.47 -21.28 20.45
CA LYS A 329 10.71 -22.09 20.58
C LYS A 329 12.02 -21.32 20.76
N SER A 330 11.98 -20.00 20.94
CA SER A 330 13.21 -19.23 21.14
C SER A 330 13.67 -19.32 22.58
N LYS A 331 14.82 -19.94 22.84
CA LYS A 331 15.52 -19.74 24.10
C LYS A 331 16.09 -18.32 24.11
N ILE A 332 15.38 -17.43 24.78
CA ILE A 332 15.86 -16.07 25.06
C ILE A 332 16.74 -16.19 26.30
N ILE A 333 18.01 -15.90 26.14
CA ILE A 333 18.98 -15.96 27.24
C ILE A 333 19.35 -14.52 27.60
N ASN A 334 19.17 -14.18 28.89
CA ASN A 334 19.68 -12.91 29.43
C ASN A 334 21.18 -13.06 29.66
N SER A 335 21.99 -12.19 29.07
CA SER A 335 23.44 -12.12 29.28
C SER A 335 23.81 -11.15 30.39
#